data_5281e880e65998470f4b45439eec5d67
#
_entry.id   5281e880e65998470f4b45439eec5d67
#
_cell.length_a   1.000
_cell.length_b   1.000
_cell.length_c   1.000
_cell.angle_alpha   90.00
_cell.angle_beta   90.00
_cell.angle_gamma   90.00
#
_symmetry.space_group_name_H-M   'P 1'
#
loop_
_entity.id
_entity.type
_entity.pdbx_description
1 polymer ?
#
loop_
_entity_poly.entity_id
_entity_poly.type
_entity_poly.pdbx_seq_one_letter_code
_entity_poly.pdbx_strand_id
1 'polypeptide(L)'
;MGDQPYNPGSDGAQMDFRAAMSYGDYLHLDGILQQQHPLSDAHDEMLFIIQHQTSELWMKLAIHELSAARDALHAGQMSQMFKMLARVARIFEQLNNAWDVLRTMTPADYTRFRATLGPSSGFQSYQYRLIEFVLGNRNPNMVKPHAHVPGVAAILEAELARPSFYDEVVTLLFAEVDGPDPTPDPQLNTPHSARPEIQARWKTVYENVDRHWTLYELGEKLVDLEDYFRRWRFNHVTTVERVIGFKRGTGGTSGVQYLRRMLEVELFPELWHVRGDL
;
A
#
# COMPACT_ATOMS: atom_id res chain seq x y z
N MET A 1 0.07 -52.55 15.25
CA MET A 1 0.01 -51.94 13.90
C MET A 1 1.17 -51.01 13.83
N GLY A 2 2.24 -51.40 13.08
CA GLY A 2 3.47 -50.62 13.02
C GLY A 2 3.22 -49.28 12.32
N ASP A 3 3.80 -48.24 12.88
CA ASP A 3 3.85 -46.87 12.34
C ASP A 3 4.58 -46.84 10.99
N GLN A 4 3.92 -47.24 9.92
CA GLN A 4 4.44 -46.90 8.60
C GLN A 4 4.19 -45.41 8.34
N PRO A 5 5.22 -44.66 7.89
CA PRO A 5 5.06 -43.26 7.54
C PRO A 5 3.94 -43.11 6.48
N TYR A 6 3.13 -42.05 6.62
CA TYR A 6 2.11 -41.70 5.65
C TYR A 6 2.69 -41.59 4.24
N ASN A 7 2.09 -42.28 3.28
CA ASN A 7 2.48 -42.22 1.88
C ASN A 7 1.41 -41.48 1.05
N PRO A 8 1.66 -40.20 0.62
CA PRO A 8 0.69 -39.45 -0.16
C PRO A 8 0.30 -40.12 -1.49
N GLY A 9 1.19 -40.91 -2.08
CA GLY A 9 0.90 -41.66 -3.31
C GLY A 9 -0.24 -42.67 -3.16
N SER A 10 -0.48 -43.19 -1.95
CA SER A 10 -1.61 -44.08 -1.67
C SER A 10 -2.97 -43.39 -1.71
N ASP A 11 -2.99 -42.03 -1.57
CA ASP A 11 -4.18 -41.20 -1.70
C ASP A 11 -4.32 -40.61 -3.13
N GLY A 12 -3.53 -41.09 -4.10
CA GLY A 12 -3.56 -40.63 -5.48
C GLY A 12 -2.80 -39.33 -5.74
N ALA A 13 -1.97 -38.86 -4.79
CA ALA A 13 -1.12 -37.68 -5.03
C ALA A 13 -0.10 -37.98 -6.14
N GLN A 14 0.06 -37.02 -7.06
CA GLN A 14 1.12 -37.08 -8.06
C GLN A 14 2.47 -36.92 -7.36
N MET A 15 3.37 -37.90 -7.55
CA MET A 15 4.69 -37.94 -6.89
C MET A 15 5.83 -37.69 -7.87
N ASP A 16 5.59 -37.67 -9.17
CA ASP A 16 6.59 -37.41 -10.24
C ASP A 16 6.18 -36.21 -11.08
N PHE A 17 7.02 -35.18 -11.09
CA PHE A 17 6.81 -33.92 -11.80
C PHE A 17 7.81 -33.71 -12.95
N ARG A 18 8.61 -34.71 -13.35
CA ARG A 18 9.61 -34.56 -14.41
C ARG A 18 9.05 -34.15 -15.77
N ALA A 19 7.79 -34.46 -16.02
CA ALA A 19 7.07 -34.14 -17.27
C ALA A 19 5.83 -33.26 -17.03
N ALA A 20 5.68 -32.68 -15.85
CA ALA A 20 4.52 -31.86 -15.46
C ALA A 20 4.98 -30.62 -14.71
N MET A 21 4.21 -29.53 -14.82
CA MET A 21 4.45 -28.29 -14.08
C MET A 21 4.36 -28.56 -12.58
N SER A 22 5.42 -28.28 -11.84
CA SER A 22 5.44 -28.32 -10.40
C SER A 22 4.95 -27.02 -9.78
N TYR A 23 4.71 -27.03 -8.47
CA TYR A 23 4.38 -25.82 -7.68
C TYR A 23 5.49 -24.76 -7.80
N GLY A 24 6.75 -25.17 -7.73
CA GLY A 24 7.91 -24.29 -7.88
C GLY A 24 7.99 -23.65 -9.26
N ASP A 25 7.71 -24.42 -10.32
CA ASP A 25 7.70 -23.92 -11.70
C ASP A 25 6.60 -22.86 -11.92
N TYR A 26 5.39 -23.13 -11.45
CA TYR A 26 4.27 -22.19 -11.59
C TYR A 26 4.51 -20.88 -10.86
N LEU A 27 5.05 -20.94 -9.66
CA LEU A 27 5.33 -19.74 -8.84
C LEU A 27 6.68 -19.08 -9.12
N HIS A 28 7.53 -19.68 -9.98
CA HIS A 28 8.90 -19.22 -10.22
C HIS A 28 9.69 -19.05 -8.91
N LEU A 29 9.57 -20.02 -7.98
CA LEU A 29 10.12 -19.91 -6.64
C LEU A 29 11.63 -19.73 -6.62
N ASP A 30 12.36 -20.35 -7.53
CA ASP A 30 13.82 -20.18 -7.65
C ASP A 30 14.20 -18.71 -7.88
N GLY A 31 13.41 -17.98 -8.70
CA GLY A 31 13.59 -16.56 -8.94
C GLY A 31 13.26 -15.66 -7.73
N ILE A 32 12.57 -16.17 -6.72
CA ILE A 32 12.20 -15.43 -5.52
C ILE A 32 13.08 -15.82 -4.33
N LEU A 33 13.22 -17.11 -4.07
CA LEU A 33 13.90 -17.64 -2.87
C LEU A 33 15.44 -17.59 -2.95
N GLN A 34 16.00 -17.29 -4.11
CA GLN A 34 17.45 -17.12 -4.31
C GLN A 34 17.89 -15.65 -4.45
N GLN A 35 16.98 -14.69 -4.24
CA GLN A 35 17.27 -13.26 -4.39
C GLN A 35 17.58 -12.56 -3.06
N GLN A 36 18.00 -13.29 -2.04
CA GLN A 36 18.46 -12.73 -0.78
C GLN A 36 19.98 -12.74 -0.76
N HIS A 37 20.61 -11.59 -0.91
CA HIS A 37 22.06 -11.42 -0.99
C HIS A 37 22.57 -10.51 0.13
N PRO A 38 22.77 -11.03 1.37
CA PRO A 38 23.36 -10.27 2.47
C PRO A 38 24.75 -9.74 2.09
N LEU A 39 25.06 -8.53 2.51
CA LEU A 39 26.34 -7.88 2.28
C LEU A 39 27.28 -7.96 3.50
N SER A 40 26.82 -8.57 4.60
CA SER A 40 27.57 -8.78 5.83
C SER A 40 27.29 -10.17 6.42
N ASP A 41 28.06 -10.54 7.44
CA ASP A 41 27.83 -11.77 8.20
C ASP A 41 26.82 -11.62 9.34
N ALA A 42 26.10 -10.49 9.39
CA ALA A 42 25.11 -10.26 10.42
C ALA A 42 23.85 -11.11 10.17
N HIS A 43 23.48 -11.94 11.14
CA HIS A 43 22.35 -12.86 11.03
C HIS A 43 21.03 -12.13 10.63
N ASP A 44 20.78 -11.00 11.23
CA ASP A 44 19.51 -10.25 11.06
C ASP A 44 19.45 -9.45 9.76
N GLU A 45 20.52 -9.39 8.97
CA GLU A 45 20.45 -8.81 7.61
C GLU A 45 19.51 -9.62 6.70
N MET A 46 19.46 -10.95 6.87
CA MET A 46 18.51 -11.80 6.15
C MET A 46 17.05 -11.48 6.54
N LEU A 47 16.76 -11.28 7.83
CA LEU A 47 15.46 -10.83 8.30
C LEU A 47 15.08 -9.50 7.64
N PHE A 48 16.01 -8.54 7.62
CA PHE A 48 15.77 -7.22 7.02
C PHE A 48 15.46 -7.33 5.53
N ILE A 49 16.20 -8.11 4.77
CA ILE A 49 16.00 -8.31 3.33
C ILE A 49 14.64 -8.95 3.06
N ILE A 50 14.35 -10.10 3.67
CA ILE A 50 13.10 -10.86 3.42
C ILE A 50 11.89 -10.02 3.80
N GLN A 51 11.94 -9.30 4.93
CA GLN A 51 10.86 -8.43 5.38
C GLN A 51 10.52 -7.35 4.34
N HIS A 52 11.53 -6.70 3.75
CA HIS A 52 11.31 -5.68 2.73
C HIS A 52 10.84 -6.29 1.41
N GLN A 53 11.42 -7.41 0.96
CA GLN A 53 10.99 -8.11 -0.24
C GLN A 53 9.52 -8.58 -0.13
N THR A 54 9.12 -9.13 1.00
CA THR A 54 7.74 -9.55 1.25
C THR A 54 6.78 -8.35 1.24
N SER A 55 7.19 -7.22 1.83
CA SER A 55 6.41 -5.98 1.79
C SER A 55 6.23 -5.48 0.35
N GLU A 56 7.27 -5.50 -0.47
CA GLU A 56 7.20 -5.10 -1.87
C GLU A 56 6.29 -6.03 -2.70
N LEU A 57 6.26 -7.33 -2.41
CA LEU A 57 5.33 -8.28 -3.06
C LEU A 57 3.87 -8.00 -2.66
N TRP A 58 3.60 -7.70 -1.39
CA TRP A 58 2.27 -7.27 -0.97
C TRP A 58 1.85 -5.94 -1.58
N MET A 59 2.77 -4.97 -1.68
CA MET A 59 2.50 -3.69 -2.34
C MET A 59 2.20 -3.88 -3.83
N LYS A 60 2.91 -4.79 -4.52
CA LYS A 60 2.61 -5.14 -5.91
C LYS A 60 1.19 -5.65 -6.09
N LEU A 61 0.72 -6.53 -5.19
CA LEU A 61 -0.65 -7.02 -5.21
C LEU A 61 -1.65 -5.90 -4.88
N ALA A 62 -1.34 -5.03 -3.90
CA ALA A 62 -2.19 -3.88 -3.57
C ALA A 62 -2.38 -2.93 -4.75
N ILE A 63 -1.31 -2.63 -5.50
CA ILE A 63 -1.36 -1.80 -6.71
C ILE A 63 -2.24 -2.46 -7.79
N HIS A 64 -2.10 -3.76 -7.99
CA HIS A 64 -2.91 -4.52 -8.94
C HIS A 64 -4.41 -4.41 -8.60
N GLU A 65 -4.79 -4.62 -7.34
CA GLU A 65 -6.17 -4.54 -6.88
C GLU A 65 -6.71 -3.10 -6.89
N LEU A 66 -5.92 -2.11 -6.47
CA LEU A 66 -6.32 -0.70 -6.49
C LEU A 66 -6.54 -0.18 -7.91
N SER A 67 -5.67 -0.55 -8.85
CA SER A 67 -5.83 -0.18 -10.26
C SER A 67 -7.11 -0.79 -10.84
N ALA A 68 -7.35 -2.07 -10.58
CA ALA A 68 -8.57 -2.74 -11.02
C ALA A 68 -9.83 -2.18 -10.31
N ALA A 69 -9.74 -1.79 -9.03
CA ALA A 69 -10.83 -1.14 -8.31
C ALA A 69 -11.19 0.22 -8.93
N ARG A 70 -10.20 1.03 -9.31
CA ARG A 70 -10.41 2.30 -10.00
C ARG A 70 -11.10 2.10 -11.35
N ASP A 71 -10.61 1.15 -12.15
CA ASP A 71 -11.20 0.85 -13.46
C ASP A 71 -12.64 0.33 -13.31
N ALA A 72 -12.93 -0.49 -12.29
CA ALA A 72 -14.28 -0.95 -11.96
C ALA A 72 -15.19 0.20 -11.50
N LEU A 73 -14.67 1.13 -10.69
CA LEU A 73 -15.40 2.33 -10.25
C LEU A 73 -15.78 3.20 -11.46
N HIS A 74 -14.80 3.49 -12.33
CA HIS A 74 -15.02 4.24 -13.57
C HIS A 74 -16.08 3.59 -14.48
N ALA A 75 -16.12 2.26 -14.52
CA ALA A 75 -17.11 1.49 -15.29
C ALA A 75 -18.47 1.29 -14.57
N GLY A 76 -18.67 1.86 -13.38
CA GLY A 76 -19.88 1.68 -12.58
C GLY A 76 -20.07 0.28 -11.96
N GLN A 77 -19.01 -0.53 -11.93
CA GLN A 77 -19.03 -1.92 -11.45
C GLN A 77 -18.79 -1.98 -9.92
N MET A 78 -19.71 -1.39 -9.15
CA MET A 78 -19.56 -1.18 -7.70
C MET A 78 -19.24 -2.47 -6.92
N SER A 79 -19.96 -3.58 -7.19
CA SER A 79 -19.72 -4.85 -6.48
C SER A 79 -18.30 -5.40 -6.69
N GLN A 80 -17.73 -5.24 -7.89
CA GLN A 80 -16.36 -5.64 -8.18
C GLN A 80 -15.37 -4.73 -7.47
N MET A 81 -15.57 -3.42 -7.53
CA MET A 81 -14.77 -2.43 -6.83
C MET A 81 -14.73 -2.71 -5.31
N PHE A 82 -15.87 -2.93 -4.65
CA PHE A 82 -15.94 -3.27 -3.22
C PHE A 82 -15.17 -4.55 -2.88
N LYS A 83 -15.26 -5.59 -3.72
CA LYS A 83 -14.49 -6.83 -3.55
C LYS A 83 -12.99 -6.56 -3.57
N MET A 84 -12.52 -5.73 -4.50
CA MET A 84 -11.10 -5.38 -4.63
C MET A 84 -10.63 -4.53 -3.44
N LEU A 85 -11.40 -3.53 -3.00
CA LEU A 85 -11.07 -2.72 -1.82
C LEU A 85 -11.00 -3.58 -0.55
N ALA A 86 -11.93 -4.52 -0.37
CA ALA A 86 -11.88 -5.45 0.76
C ALA A 86 -10.60 -6.29 0.76
N ARG A 87 -10.09 -6.69 -0.42
CA ARG A 87 -8.82 -7.41 -0.56
C ARG A 87 -7.64 -6.50 -0.25
N VAL A 88 -7.64 -5.24 -0.72
CA VAL A 88 -6.59 -4.27 -0.40
C VAL A 88 -6.49 -4.06 1.12
N ALA A 89 -7.61 -3.94 1.83
CA ALA A 89 -7.61 -3.86 3.29
C ALA A 89 -6.92 -5.09 3.94
N ARG A 90 -7.18 -6.31 3.46
CA ARG A 90 -6.52 -7.53 3.96
C ARG A 90 -5.03 -7.57 3.63
N ILE A 91 -4.61 -7.03 2.47
CA ILE A 91 -3.18 -6.90 2.13
C ILE A 91 -2.50 -5.94 3.11
N PHE A 92 -3.11 -4.78 3.41
CA PHE A 92 -2.55 -3.85 4.41
C PHE A 92 -2.53 -4.43 5.82
N GLU A 93 -3.45 -5.32 6.17
CA GLU A 93 -3.38 -6.07 7.43
C GLU A 93 -2.11 -6.94 7.49
N GLN A 94 -1.75 -7.65 6.39
CA GLN A 94 -0.50 -8.40 6.32
C GLN A 94 0.73 -7.49 6.42
N LEU A 95 0.71 -6.36 5.70
CA LEU A 95 1.76 -5.34 5.80
C LEU A 95 1.91 -4.79 7.22
N ASN A 96 0.81 -4.64 7.97
CA ASN A 96 0.85 -4.24 9.37
C ASN A 96 1.43 -5.32 10.28
N ASN A 97 1.01 -6.59 10.12
CA ASN A 97 1.50 -7.71 10.91
C ASN A 97 3.00 -7.97 10.68
N ALA A 98 3.48 -7.69 9.48
CA ALA A 98 4.88 -7.85 9.12
C ALA A 98 5.84 -6.98 9.96
N TRP A 99 5.39 -5.84 10.49
CA TRP A 99 6.17 -5.01 11.39
C TRP A 99 6.52 -5.70 12.70
N ASP A 100 5.67 -6.60 13.20
CA ASP A 100 5.92 -7.32 14.46
C ASP A 100 7.13 -8.24 14.34
N VAL A 101 7.34 -8.83 13.15
CA VAL A 101 8.54 -9.62 12.86
C VAL A 101 9.78 -8.71 12.81
N LEU A 102 9.73 -7.60 12.08
CA LEU A 102 10.87 -6.68 11.98
C LEU A 102 11.27 -6.05 13.34
N ARG A 103 10.30 -5.81 14.22
CA ARG A 103 10.53 -5.27 15.57
C ARG A 103 11.27 -6.20 16.50
N THR A 104 11.44 -7.47 16.16
CA THR A 104 12.28 -8.39 16.94
C THR A 104 13.77 -8.06 16.81
N MET A 105 14.17 -7.38 15.73
CA MET A 105 15.53 -6.88 15.54
C MET A 105 15.87 -5.82 16.59
N THR A 106 17.04 -5.94 17.21
CA THR A 106 17.53 -4.96 18.19
C THR A 106 18.39 -3.87 17.52
N PRO A 107 18.60 -2.71 18.19
CA PRO A 107 19.56 -1.71 17.70
C PRO A 107 20.99 -2.25 17.51
N ALA A 108 21.40 -3.22 18.34
CA ALA A 108 22.71 -3.84 18.22
C ALA A 108 22.81 -4.66 16.93
N ASP A 109 21.79 -5.45 16.60
CA ASP A 109 21.74 -6.28 15.39
C ASP A 109 21.74 -5.40 14.13
N TYR A 110 20.87 -4.38 14.09
CA TYR A 110 20.82 -3.44 12.98
C TYR A 110 22.16 -2.69 12.76
N THR A 111 22.83 -2.31 13.83
CA THR A 111 24.09 -1.57 13.74
C THR A 111 25.20 -2.40 13.06
N ARG A 112 25.15 -3.74 13.14
CA ARG A 112 26.13 -4.63 12.52
C ARG A 112 26.19 -4.53 10.99
N PHE A 113 25.03 -4.32 10.33
CA PHE A 113 24.98 -4.25 8.87
C PHE A 113 24.55 -2.88 8.32
N ARG A 114 24.11 -1.94 9.17
CA ARG A 114 23.64 -0.63 8.72
C ARG A 114 24.59 0.10 7.76
N ALA A 115 25.90 -0.03 7.99
CA ALA A 115 26.90 0.63 7.14
C ALA A 115 26.95 0.07 5.71
N THR A 116 26.61 -1.21 5.52
CA THR A 116 26.58 -1.86 4.19
C THR A 116 25.43 -1.39 3.33
N LEU A 117 24.36 -0.85 3.93
CA LEU A 117 23.18 -0.35 3.20
C LEU A 117 23.52 0.89 2.36
N GLY A 118 24.58 1.64 2.68
CA GLY A 118 24.93 2.87 1.98
C GLY A 118 23.75 3.87 1.96
N PRO A 119 23.39 4.42 0.79
CA PRO A 119 22.23 5.33 0.63
C PRO A 119 20.89 4.61 0.43
N SER A 120 20.87 3.26 0.46
CA SER A 120 19.65 2.47 0.27
C SER A 120 18.65 2.73 1.42
N SER A 121 17.39 2.97 1.08
CA SER A 121 16.35 3.36 2.03
C SER A 121 14.96 3.02 1.51
N GLY A 122 14.04 2.62 2.38
CA GLY A 122 12.62 2.45 2.08
C GLY A 122 11.95 3.71 1.50
N PHE A 123 12.55 4.90 1.68
CA PHE A 123 12.14 6.12 0.99
C PHE A 123 12.13 5.95 -0.55
N GLN A 124 12.94 5.05 -1.09
CA GLN A 124 13.08 4.75 -2.51
C GLN A 124 12.13 3.65 -3.00
N SER A 125 11.18 3.19 -2.21
CA SER A 125 10.14 2.26 -2.70
C SER A 125 9.21 2.99 -3.69
N TYR A 126 9.33 2.65 -4.97
CA TYR A 126 8.44 3.21 -5.99
C TYR A 126 7.02 2.65 -5.88
N GLN A 127 6.86 1.42 -5.42
CA GLN A 127 5.55 0.80 -5.23
C GLN A 127 4.75 1.51 -4.14
N TYR A 128 5.40 1.88 -3.03
CA TYR A 128 4.78 2.72 -2.02
C TYR A 128 4.32 4.07 -2.61
N ARG A 129 5.16 4.73 -3.43
CA ARG A 129 4.77 5.98 -4.11
C ARG A 129 3.62 5.78 -5.09
N LEU A 130 3.63 4.67 -5.82
CA LEU A 130 2.57 4.35 -6.76
C LEU A 130 1.22 4.14 -6.04
N ILE A 131 1.20 3.48 -4.88
CA ILE A 131 0.01 3.37 -4.03
C ILE A 131 -0.50 4.76 -3.62
N GLU A 132 0.39 5.63 -3.14
CA GLU A 132 0.02 7.02 -2.79
C GLU A 132 -0.59 7.77 -3.99
N PHE A 133 0.01 7.64 -5.17
CA PHE A 133 -0.47 8.32 -6.38
C PHE A 133 -1.81 7.79 -6.85
N VAL A 134 -2.00 6.48 -6.84
CA VAL A 134 -3.30 5.85 -7.15
C VAL A 134 -4.39 6.35 -6.22
N LEU A 135 -4.09 6.55 -4.94
CA LEU A 135 -5.05 7.01 -3.92
C LEU A 135 -5.21 8.53 -3.87
N GLY A 136 -4.42 9.31 -4.63
CA GLY A 136 -4.57 10.77 -4.77
C GLY A 136 -3.49 11.61 -4.10
N ASN A 137 -2.60 11.05 -3.25
CA ASN A 137 -1.47 11.82 -2.69
C ASN A 137 -0.34 11.96 -3.71
N ARG A 138 -0.48 12.92 -4.63
CA ARG A 138 0.30 13.09 -5.86
C ARG A 138 1.36 14.18 -5.75
N ASN A 139 2.55 13.81 -5.28
CA ASN A 139 3.69 14.72 -5.22
C ASN A 139 4.71 14.38 -6.33
N PRO A 140 4.82 15.16 -7.43
CA PRO A 140 5.72 14.87 -8.55
C PRO A 140 7.20 14.90 -8.14
N ASN A 141 7.57 15.56 -7.03
CA ASN A 141 8.94 15.50 -6.51
C ASN A 141 9.35 14.09 -6.09
N MET A 142 8.39 13.21 -5.81
CA MET A 142 8.67 11.80 -5.45
C MET A 142 9.05 10.93 -6.65
N VAL A 143 8.98 11.43 -7.88
CA VAL A 143 9.53 10.78 -9.07
C VAL A 143 11.05 10.94 -9.15
N LYS A 144 11.59 12.07 -8.68
CA LYS A 144 13.04 12.42 -8.78
C LYS A 144 13.97 11.32 -8.24
N PRO A 145 13.72 10.66 -7.09
CA PRO A 145 14.57 9.58 -6.60
C PRO A 145 14.71 8.40 -7.59
N HIS A 146 13.76 8.25 -8.51
CA HIS A 146 13.66 7.14 -9.47
C HIS A 146 14.14 7.51 -10.88
N ALA A 147 14.59 8.75 -11.13
CA ALA A 147 15.03 9.22 -12.45
C ALA A 147 16.18 8.38 -13.05
N HIS A 148 16.98 7.72 -12.21
CA HIS A 148 18.06 6.82 -12.63
C HIS A 148 17.55 5.44 -13.16
N VAL A 149 16.25 5.14 -13.03
CA VAL A 149 15.61 3.92 -13.54
C VAL A 149 14.45 4.33 -14.46
N PRO A 150 14.70 4.56 -15.77
CA PRO A 150 13.72 5.15 -16.68
C PRO A 150 12.36 4.45 -16.72
N GLY A 151 12.34 3.11 -16.65
CA GLY A 151 11.10 2.34 -16.63
C GLY A 151 10.24 2.61 -15.38
N VAL A 152 10.87 2.82 -14.21
CA VAL A 152 10.16 3.15 -12.97
C VAL A 152 9.66 4.59 -13.00
N ALA A 153 10.49 5.54 -13.44
CA ALA A 153 10.08 6.93 -13.57
C ALA A 153 8.86 7.06 -14.51
N ALA A 154 8.88 6.39 -15.66
CA ALA A 154 7.76 6.40 -16.63
C ALA A 154 6.46 5.82 -16.03
N ILE A 155 6.52 4.78 -15.21
CA ILE A 155 5.34 4.22 -14.51
C ILE A 155 4.74 5.27 -13.56
N LEU A 156 5.58 5.95 -12.77
CA LEU A 156 5.13 6.97 -11.82
C LEU A 156 4.57 8.20 -12.53
N GLU A 157 5.21 8.66 -13.62
CA GLU A 157 4.75 9.78 -14.43
C GLU A 157 3.41 9.47 -15.12
N ALA A 158 3.26 8.27 -15.67
CA ALA A 158 2.01 7.82 -16.28
C ALA A 158 0.86 7.81 -15.25
N GLU A 159 1.13 7.40 -14.01
CA GLU A 159 0.12 7.43 -12.95
C GLU A 159 -0.24 8.85 -12.53
N LEU A 160 0.71 9.78 -12.50
CA LEU A 160 0.44 11.20 -12.21
C LEU A 160 -0.40 11.88 -13.30
N ALA A 161 -0.35 11.39 -14.54
CA ALA A 161 -1.02 11.97 -15.71
C ALA A 161 -2.49 11.54 -15.88
N ARG A 162 -3.02 10.65 -15.04
CA ARG A 162 -4.41 10.15 -15.13
C ARG A 162 -5.18 10.38 -13.84
N PRO A 163 -6.53 10.41 -13.84
CA PRO A 163 -7.33 10.54 -12.60
C PRO A 163 -6.99 9.47 -11.57
N SER A 164 -6.91 9.87 -10.30
CA SER A 164 -6.71 8.96 -9.17
C SER A 164 -7.99 8.22 -8.79
N PHE A 165 -7.88 7.27 -7.88
CA PHE A 165 -9.05 6.65 -7.27
C PHE A 165 -9.89 7.70 -6.51
N TYR A 166 -9.24 8.66 -5.83
CA TYR A 166 -9.93 9.79 -5.20
C TYR A 166 -10.74 10.62 -6.22
N ASP A 167 -10.16 10.95 -7.37
CA ASP A 167 -10.86 11.73 -8.41
C ASP A 167 -12.08 10.99 -8.96
N GLU A 168 -11.98 9.66 -9.16
CA GLU A 168 -13.13 8.83 -9.59
C GLU A 168 -14.24 8.78 -8.52
N VAL A 169 -13.87 8.69 -7.23
CA VAL A 169 -14.82 8.75 -6.12
C VAL A 169 -15.54 10.11 -6.09
N VAL A 170 -14.80 11.21 -6.28
CA VAL A 170 -15.38 12.55 -6.34
C VAL A 170 -16.33 12.67 -7.53
N THR A 171 -15.95 12.15 -8.69
CA THR A 171 -16.80 12.15 -9.88
C THR A 171 -18.11 11.41 -9.62
N LEU A 172 -18.07 10.23 -9.03
CA LEU A 172 -19.28 9.47 -8.64
C LEU A 172 -20.12 10.24 -7.62
N LEU A 173 -19.49 10.81 -6.59
CA LEU A 173 -20.18 11.56 -5.53
C LEU A 173 -20.99 12.74 -6.13
N PHE A 174 -20.40 13.45 -7.08
CA PHE A 174 -21.05 14.58 -7.74
C PHE A 174 -22.13 14.16 -8.76
N ALA A 175 -22.05 12.95 -9.30
CA ALA A 175 -23.09 12.39 -10.15
C ALA A 175 -24.34 11.92 -9.37
N GLU A 176 -24.14 11.43 -8.13
CA GLU A 176 -25.20 10.80 -7.33
C GLU A 176 -25.81 11.72 -6.26
N VAL A 177 -25.14 12.82 -5.91
CA VAL A 177 -25.56 13.77 -4.88
C VAL A 177 -25.67 15.16 -5.46
N ASP A 178 -26.91 15.69 -5.53
CA ASP A 178 -27.19 17.03 -6.02
C ASP A 178 -26.50 18.11 -5.16
N GLY A 179 -26.13 19.22 -5.79
CA GLY A 179 -25.56 20.38 -5.11
C GLY A 179 -25.26 21.52 -6.10
N PRO A 180 -24.97 22.73 -5.59
CA PRO A 180 -24.83 23.92 -6.43
C PRO A 180 -23.53 23.93 -7.26
N ASP A 181 -22.51 23.21 -6.81
CA ASP A 181 -21.18 23.26 -7.41
C ASP A 181 -21.03 22.23 -8.52
N PRO A 182 -20.31 22.54 -9.60
CA PRO A 182 -19.97 21.55 -10.63
C PRO A 182 -18.99 20.52 -10.12
N THR A 183 -18.92 19.37 -10.80
CA THR A 183 -17.88 18.36 -10.54
C THR A 183 -16.51 19.00 -10.70
N PRO A 184 -15.64 18.93 -9.67
CA PRO A 184 -14.31 19.53 -9.78
C PRO A 184 -13.41 18.73 -10.72
N ASP A 185 -12.53 19.44 -11.44
CA ASP A 185 -11.51 18.80 -12.26
C ASP A 185 -10.56 17.91 -11.43
N PRO A 186 -10.08 16.80 -11.98
CA PRO A 186 -9.07 15.97 -11.35
C PRO A 186 -7.80 16.75 -10.97
N GLN A 187 -7.30 16.52 -9.76
CA GLN A 187 -6.06 17.17 -9.30
C GLN A 187 -4.84 16.37 -9.76
N LEU A 188 -4.43 16.58 -11.01
CA LEU A 188 -3.22 15.98 -11.57
C LEU A 188 -1.96 16.66 -11.02
N ASN A 189 -0.93 15.86 -10.75
CA ASN A 189 0.41 16.35 -10.33
C ASN A 189 0.44 17.20 -9.04
N THR A 190 -0.58 17.16 -8.21
CA THR A 190 -0.64 17.82 -6.90
C THR A 190 -1.25 16.89 -5.86
N PRO A 191 -0.75 16.87 -4.61
CA PRO A 191 -1.50 16.27 -3.52
C PRO A 191 -2.85 16.97 -3.38
N HIS A 192 -3.93 16.21 -3.22
CA HIS A 192 -5.23 16.81 -2.93
C HIS A 192 -5.30 17.32 -1.47
N SER A 193 -6.22 18.21 -1.23
CA SER A 193 -6.56 18.74 0.09
C SER A 193 -8.06 18.78 0.25
N ALA A 194 -8.54 18.80 1.50
CA ALA A 194 -9.96 18.88 1.79
C ALA A 194 -10.63 20.06 1.07
N ARG A 195 -11.78 19.79 0.45
CA ARG A 195 -12.57 20.78 -0.29
C ARG A 195 -13.98 20.86 0.30
N PRO A 196 -14.46 22.07 0.68
CA PRO A 196 -15.76 22.24 1.34
C PRO A 196 -16.94 21.70 0.52
N GLU A 197 -16.90 21.84 -0.79
CA GLU A 197 -17.96 21.36 -1.71
C GLU A 197 -18.05 19.82 -1.74
N ILE A 198 -16.93 19.12 -1.58
CA ILE A 198 -16.89 17.66 -1.48
C ILE A 198 -17.38 17.22 -0.10
N GLN A 199 -16.89 17.90 0.96
CA GLN A 199 -17.33 17.61 2.34
C GLN A 199 -18.84 17.80 2.51
N ALA A 200 -19.42 18.85 1.93
CA ALA A 200 -20.85 19.08 1.97
C ALA A 200 -21.66 17.94 1.32
N ARG A 201 -21.18 17.37 0.21
CA ARG A 201 -21.83 16.22 -0.43
C ARG A 201 -21.70 14.95 0.41
N TRP A 202 -20.53 14.68 0.99
CA TRP A 202 -20.39 13.59 1.93
C TRP A 202 -21.31 13.76 3.13
N LYS A 203 -21.46 14.98 3.66
CA LYS A 203 -22.42 15.26 4.73
C LYS A 203 -23.83 14.87 4.31
N THR A 204 -24.26 15.23 3.13
CA THR A 204 -25.58 14.82 2.59
C THR A 204 -25.73 13.30 2.54
N VAL A 205 -24.70 12.57 2.15
CA VAL A 205 -24.68 11.09 2.15
C VAL A 205 -24.87 10.55 3.57
N TYR A 206 -24.10 11.04 4.54
CA TYR A 206 -24.16 10.58 5.93
C TYR A 206 -25.45 10.96 6.66
N GLU A 207 -26.07 12.08 6.31
CA GLU A 207 -27.37 12.49 6.85
C GLU A 207 -28.55 11.74 6.20
N ASN A 208 -28.35 11.12 5.03
CA ASN A 208 -29.39 10.43 4.25
C ASN A 208 -28.96 9.03 3.81
N VAL A 209 -28.49 8.22 4.75
CA VAL A 209 -27.87 6.89 4.51
C VAL A 209 -28.77 5.98 3.68
N ASP A 210 -30.07 5.89 4.01
CA ASP A 210 -31.01 5.02 3.30
C ASP A 210 -31.12 5.36 1.80
N ARG A 211 -31.04 6.65 1.47
CA ARG A 211 -31.08 7.14 0.09
C ARG A 211 -29.77 6.90 -0.65
N HIS A 212 -28.66 7.02 0.03
CA HIS A 212 -27.30 6.98 -0.54
C HIS A 212 -26.49 5.80 -0.04
N TRP A 213 -27.13 4.66 0.20
CA TRP A 213 -26.47 3.49 0.83
C TRP A 213 -25.17 3.09 0.16
N THR A 214 -25.10 3.05 -1.16
CA THR A 214 -23.89 2.64 -1.91
C THR A 214 -22.73 3.62 -1.69
N LEU A 215 -23.02 4.94 -1.67
CA LEU A 215 -21.99 5.96 -1.40
C LEU A 215 -21.57 5.92 0.06
N TYR A 216 -22.50 5.72 0.99
CA TYR A 216 -22.19 5.55 2.41
C TYR A 216 -21.28 4.34 2.63
N GLU A 217 -21.61 3.19 2.04
CA GLU A 217 -20.77 2.00 2.09
C GLU A 217 -19.38 2.26 1.48
N LEU A 218 -19.31 2.97 0.36
CA LEU A 218 -18.04 3.38 -0.25
C LEU A 218 -17.24 4.26 0.70
N GLY A 219 -17.84 5.29 1.27
CA GLY A 219 -17.20 6.19 2.24
C GLY A 219 -16.58 5.42 3.42
N GLU A 220 -17.35 4.51 4.02
CA GLU A 220 -16.84 3.69 5.13
C GLU A 220 -15.72 2.74 4.70
N LYS A 221 -15.79 2.15 3.50
CA LYS A 221 -14.69 1.31 2.97
C LYS A 221 -13.41 2.11 2.71
N LEU A 222 -13.53 3.36 2.29
CA LEU A 222 -12.36 4.24 2.10
C LEU A 222 -11.72 4.64 3.42
N VAL A 223 -12.53 4.90 4.44
CA VAL A 223 -12.05 5.15 5.80
C VAL A 223 -11.37 3.92 6.39
N ASP A 224 -11.95 2.73 6.24
CA ASP A 224 -11.31 1.47 6.64
C ASP A 224 -9.94 1.31 5.96
N LEU A 225 -9.87 1.53 4.64
CA LEU A 225 -8.62 1.42 3.88
C LEU A 225 -7.58 2.41 4.39
N GLU A 226 -7.98 3.68 4.57
CA GLU A 226 -7.07 4.71 5.07
C GLU A 226 -6.62 4.43 6.50
N ASP A 227 -7.48 3.91 7.39
CA ASP A 227 -7.10 3.53 8.74
C ASP A 227 -6.01 2.46 8.73
N TYR A 228 -6.13 1.40 7.91
CA TYR A 228 -5.06 0.41 7.73
C TYR A 228 -3.77 1.03 7.21
N PHE A 229 -3.85 1.97 6.27
CA PHE A 229 -2.69 2.67 5.71
C PHE A 229 -2.02 3.59 6.76
N ARG A 230 -2.80 4.32 7.57
CA ARG A 230 -2.31 5.15 8.68
C ARG A 230 -1.63 4.29 9.76
N ARG A 231 -2.22 3.14 10.11
CA ARG A 231 -1.60 2.17 11.03
C ARG A 231 -0.26 1.67 10.49
N TRP A 232 -0.16 1.38 9.20
CA TRP A 232 1.10 0.98 8.58
C TRP A 232 2.17 2.07 8.71
N ARG A 233 1.82 3.32 8.43
CA ARG A 233 2.71 4.47 8.63
C ARG A 233 3.13 4.63 10.10
N PHE A 234 2.18 4.50 11.02
CA PHE A 234 2.45 4.57 12.46
C PHE A 234 3.40 3.45 12.92
N ASN A 235 3.15 2.22 12.48
CA ASN A 235 4.02 1.08 12.75
C ASN A 235 5.43 1.29 12.19
N HIS A 236 5.55 1.91 11.02
CA HIS A 236 6.85 2.30 10.45
C HIS A 236 7.59 3.29 11.35
N VAL A 237 6.94 4.37 11.77
CA VAL A 237 7.54 5.37 12.70
C VAL A 237 8.05 4.68 13.96
N THR A 238 7.19 3.94 14.64
CA THR A 238 7.52 3.32 15.95
C THR A 238 8.58 2.24 15.81
N THR A 239 8.64 1.51 14.70
CA THR A 239 9.70 0.53 14.43
C THR A 239 11.04 1.22 14.19
N VAL A 240 11.06 2.30 13.39
CA VAL A 240 12.29 3.07 13.17
C VAL A 240 12.78 3.71 14.48
N GLU A 241 11.89 4.25 15.32
CA GLU A 241 12.25 4.77 16.66
C GLU A 241 12.87 3.68 17.53
N ARG A 242 12.29 2.48 17.53
CA ARG A 242 12.75 1.34 18.32
C ARG A 242 14.10 0.81 17.89
N VAL A 243 14.32 0.65 16.57
CA VAL A 243 15.49 -0.06 16.00
C VAL A 243 16.63 0.89 15.66
N ILE A 244 16.33 2.07 15.14
CA ILE A 244 17.29 3.03 14.60
C ILE A 244 17.47 4.23 15.56
N GLY A 245 16.39 4.61 16.24
CA GLY A 245 16.33 5.83 17.05
C GLY A 245 16.22 7.08 16.16
N PHE A 246 16.67 8.22 16.70
CA PHE A 246 16.55 9.53 16.05
C PHE A 246 17.72 9.85 15.07
N LYS A 247 18.42 8.84 14.58
CA LYS A 247 19.46 9.00 13.56
C LYS A 247 18.86 9.39 12.21
N ARG A 248 19.63 10.06 11.36
CA ARG A 248 19.24 10.31 9.96
C ARG A 248 19.01 8.98 9.23
N GLY A 249 18.01 8.96 8.37
CA GLY A 249 17.77 7.82 7.48
C GLY A 249 18.95 7.61 6.51
N THR A 250 19.21 6.38 6.10
CA THR A 250 20.25 6.04 5.11
C THR A 250 20.07 6.78 3.78
N GLY A 251 18.82 7.02 3.36
CA GLY A 251 18.47 7.82 2.18
C GLY A 251 18.56 9.34 2.37
N GLY A 252 19.16 9.83 3.47
CA GLY A 252 19.40 11.26 3.71
C GLY A 252 18.21 12.05 4.31
N THR A 253 17.07 11.42 4.53
CA THR A 253 15.90 12.05 5.18
C THR A 253 16.17 12.37 6.66
N SER A 254 15.35 13.23 7.26
CA SER A 254 15.42 13.50 8.71
C SER A 254 14.98 12.31 9.60
N GLY A 255 14.84 11.10 9.02
CA GLY A 255 14.48 9.89 9.74
C GLY A 255 13.07 9.97 10.34
N VAL A 256 12.96 9.75 11.66
CA VAL A 256 11.69 9.75 12.39
C VAL A 256 10.88 11.04 12.16
N GLN A 257 11.51 12.20 12.09
CA GLN A 257 10.78 13.46 11.86
C GLN A 257 10.09 13.50 10.48
N TYR A 258 10.74 12.97 9.46
CA TYR A 258 10.12 12.83 8.14
C TYR A 258 8.91 11.89 8.21
N LEU A 259 9.06 10.72 8.83
CA LEU A 259 8.00 9.73 8.94
C LEU A 259 6.80 10.24 9.75
N ARG A 260 7.04 11.02 10.82
CA ARG A 260 5.96 11.65 11.61
C ARG A 260 5.13 12.61 10.77
N ARG A 261 5.75 13.43 9.90
CA ARG A 261 4.99 14.30 8.98
C ARG A 261 4.11 13.50 8.00
N MET A 262 4.52 12.28 7.65
CA MET A 262 3.71 11.42 6.78
C MET A 262 2.46 10.87 7.49
N LEU A 263 2.37 10.91 8.82
CA LEU A 263 1.16 10.55 9.57
C LEU A 263 0.03 11.58 9.38
N GLU A 264 0.37 12.82 9.07
CA GLU A 264 -0.58 13.92 8.88
C GLU A 264 -1.23 13.91 7.48
N VAL A 265 -0.71 13.08 6.56
CA VAL A 265 -1.25 12.99 5.20
C VAL A 265 -2.53 12.16 5.21
N GLU A 266 -3.63 12.79 4.85
CA GLU A 266 -4.95 12.19 4.66
C GLU A 266 -5.15 11.83 3.18
N LEU A 267 -5.72 10.65 2.92
CA LEU A 267 -6.01 10.19 1.56
C LEU A 267 -7.44 10.59 1.12
N PHE A 268 -8.36 10.63 2.06
CA PHE A 268 -9.76 11.03 1.86
C PHE A 268 -10.17 12.04 2.93
N PRO A 269 -9.59 13.26 2.93
CA PRO A 269 -9.71 14.19 4.05
C PRO A 269 -11.15 14.58 4.37
N GLU A 270 -12.01 14.73 3.38
CA GLU A 270 -13.41 15.13 3.58
C GLU A 270 -14.21 14.08 4.35
N LEU A 271 -13.87 12.78 4.17
CA LEU A 271 -14.50 11.70 4.93
C LEU A 271 -14.12 11.74 6.41
N TRP A 272 -12.92 12.18 6.74
CA TRP A 272 -12.51 12.39 8.14
C TRP A 272 -13.14 13.65 8.73
N HIS A 273 -13.14 14.74 7.98
CA HIS A 273 -13.61 16.04 8.46
C HIS A 273 -15.12 16.07 8.64
N VAL A 274 -15.90 15.44 7.75
CA VAL A 274 -17.37 15.41 7.84
C VAL A 274 -17.87 14.85 9.17
N ARG A 275 -17.11 13.95 9.82
CA ARG A 275 -17.49 13.38 11.11
C ARG A 275 -17.62 14.42 12.22
N GLY A 276 -16.93 15.54 12.12
CA GLY A 276 -17.06 16.68 13.02
C GLY A 276 -18.29 17.54 12.78
N ASP A 277 -18.96 17.35 11.64
CA ASP A 277 -20.12 18.15 11.19
C ASP A 277 -21.45 17.39 11.32
N LEU A 278 -21.43 16.10 11.74
CA LEU A 278 -22.60 15.23 11.90
C LEU A 278 -23.32 15.36 13.23
#